data_bd1a57e1f71e9e4080ff1fab717fb1ae
#
_entry.id   bd1a57e1f71e9e4080ff1fab717fb1ae
#
_cell.length_a   1.000
_cell.length_b   1.000
_cell.length_c   1.000
_cell.angle_alpha   90.00
_cell.angle_beta   90.00
_cell.angle_gamma   90.00
#
_symmetry.space_group_name_H-M   'P 1'
#
loop_
_entity.id
_entity.type
_entity.pdbx_description
1 polymer ?
#
loop_
_entity_poly.entity_id
_entity_poly.type
_entity_poly.pdbx_seq_one_letter_code
_entity_poly.pdbx_strand_id
1 'polypeptide(L)'
;MRLNQNTLLLGKKVVLVPYTSEHVPRYHEWMKSEELQRLTASEPLTLEQEYAMQRSWREDVDKCTFIVLDAEKWLAQSGTSEESCMAGDVNLFLTDLGDPSLGEIEVMIAEPSCRGQGLGTEAVLMMMLYGVTRLGLTKFEAKIGQGNEPSIRMFQKLHFEQEVTLRLMMSEPERQWLLEQTSHVQEKPYREGASEPC
;
A
#
# COMPACT_ATOMS: atom_id res chain seq x y z
N MET A 1 -7.57 -8.67 -5.58
CA MET A 1 -6.59 -8.29 -6.55
C MET A 1 -5.77 -9.43 -7.09
N ARG A 2 -6.10 -9.81 -8.28
CA ARG A 2 -5.39 -10.91 -8.96
C ARG A 2 -4.01 -10.49 -9.47
N LEU A 3 -3.81 -9.19 -9.70
CA LEU A 3 -2.57 -8.68 -10.31
C LEU A 3 -1.33 -8.83 -9.43
N ASN A 4 -1.43 -8.60 -8.12
CA ASN A 4 -0.30 -8.68 -7.20
C ASN A 4 -0.31 -9.91 -6.29
N GLN A 5 -1.22 -10.86 -6.48
CA GLN A 5 -1.43 -11.97 -5.54
C GLN A 5 -0.19 -12.84 -5.29
N ASN A 6 0.76 -12.86 -6.24
CA ASN A 6 2.01 -13.62 -6.17
C ASN A 6 3.25 -12.71 -6.18
N THR A 7 3.09 -11.41 -5.87
CA THR A 7 4.17 -10.43 -5.94
C THR A 7 4.58 -9.99 -4.55
N LEU A 8 5.86 -10.07 -4.26
CA LEU A 8 6.51 -9.45 -3.11
C LEU A 8 7.44 -8.35 -3.63
N LEU A 9 7.41 -7.17 -2.99
CA LEU A 9 8.35 -6.09 -3.25
C LEU A 9 9.23 -5.90 -2.01
N LEU A 10 10.53 -6.00 -2.19
CA LEU A 10 11.51 -5.86 -1.11
C LEU A 10 12.17 -4.49 -1.19
N GLY A 11 11.90 -3.65 -0.22
CA GLY A 11 12.54 -2.35 -0.02
C GLY A 11 13.64 -2.39 1.04
N LYS A 12 14.07 -1.21 1.49
CA LYS A 12 15.06 -1.07 2.59
C LYS A 12 14.40 -1.05 3.96
N LYS A 13 13.26 -0.37 4.07
CA LYS A 13 12.52 -0.17 5.33
C LYS A 13 11.26 -1.00 5.39
N VAL A 14 10.69 -1.33 4.23
CA VAL A 14 9.44 -2.09 4.15
C VAL A 14 9.57 -3.28 3.20
N VAL A 15 8.76 -4.30 3.47
CA VAL A 15 8.44 -5.35 2.54
C VAL A 15 6.95 -5.26 2.24
N LEU A 16 6.58 -5.23 0.97
CA LEU A 16 5.18 -5.24 0.56
C LEU A 16 4.77 -6.64 0.13
N VAL A 17 3.76 -7.17 0.79
CA VAL A 17 3.20 -8.50 0.51
C VAL A 17 1.72 -8.41 0.18
N PRO A 18 1.16 -9.33 -0.61
CA PRO A 18 -0.28 -9.33 -0.91
C PRO A 18 -1.11 -9.46 0.37
N TYR A 19 -2.27 -8.79 0.42
CA TYR A 19 -3.21 -8.94 1.53
C TYR A 19 -3.88 -10.33 1.49
N THR A 20 -3.58 -11.17 2.46
CA THR A 20 -4.14 -12.52 2.60
C THR A 20 -5.01 -12.65 3.85
N SER A 21 -5.73 -13.76 3.98
CA SER A 21 -6.53 -14.06 5.16
C SER A 21 -5.72 -14.14 6.47
N GLU A 22 -4.43 -14.46 6.38
CA GLU A 22 -3.54 -14.53 7.55
C GLU A 22 -3.30 -13.15 8.19
N HIS A 23 -3.43 -12.08 7.43
CA HIS A 23 -3.27 -10.70 7.91
C HIS A 23 -4.52 -10.12 8.57
N VAL A 24 -5.70 -10.72 8.30
CA VAL A 24 -7.01 -10.18 8.73
C VAL A 24 -7.12 -10.00 10.25
N PRO A 25 -6.68 -10.93 11.12
CA PRO A 25 -6.79 -10.73 12.56
C PRO A 25 -6.08 -9.47 13.04
N ARG A 26 -4.85 -9.22 12.57
CA ARG A 26 -4.09 -8.02 12.93
C ARG A 26 -4.69 -6.75 12.34
N TYR A 27 -5.11 -6.81 11.09
CA TYR A 27 -5.77 -5.69 10.41
C TYR A 27 -7.05 -5.29 11.16
N HIS A 28 -7.86 -6.26 11.58
CA HIS A 28 -9.06 -6.02 12.38
C HIS A 28 -8.77 -5.34 13.73
N GLU A 29 -7.67 -5.71 14.42
CA GLU A 29 -7.27 -5.04 15.66
C GLU A 29 -6.93 -3.55 15.40
N TRP A 30 -6.24 -3.23 14.30
CA TRP A 30 -5.99 -1.85 13.91
C TRP A 30 -7.27 -1.06 13.68
N MET A 31 -8.23 -1.66 12.98
CA MET A 31 -9.49 -1.00 12.59
C MET A 31 -10.49 -0.83 13.75
N LYS A 32 -10.16 -1.27 14.97
CA LYS A 32 -10.85 -0.88 16.21
C LYS A 32 -10.50 0.52 16.67
N SER A 33 -9.42 1.12 16.16
CA SER A 33 -8.99 2.48 16.50
C SER A 33 -9.87 3.53 15.85
N GLU A 34 -10.56 4.34 16.65
CA GLU A 34 -11.36 5.49 16.15
C GLU A 34 -10.50 6.49 15.36
N GLU A 35 -9.21 6.66 15.73
CA GLU A 35 -8.28 7.49 15.00
C GLU A 35 -8.10 6.97 13.58
N LEU A 36 -7.81 5.67 13.43
CA LEU A 36 -7.60 5.07 12.12
C LEU A 36 -8.89 5.07 11.28
N GLN A 37 -10.03 4.73 11.87
CA GLN A 37 -11.33 4.81 11.18
C GLN A 37 -11.58 6.21 10.63
N ARG A 38 -11.33 7.24 11.42
CA ARG A 38 -11.48 8.64 10.98
C ARG A 38 -10.50 9.02 9.87
N LEU A 39 -9.23 8.61 9.98
CA LEU A 39 -8.19 8.94 9.00
C LEU A 39 -8.37 8.22 7.67
N THR A 40 -8.96 7.04 7.67
CA THR A 40 -9.21 6.21 6.49
C THR A 40 -10.66 6.28 6.01
N ALA A 41 -11.50 7.12 6.64
CA ALA A 41 -12.93 7.21 6.38
C ALA A 41 -13.64 5.82 6.39
N SER A 42 -13.23 4.94 7.29
CA SER A 42 -13.73 3.57 7.42
C SER A 42 -14.73 3.44 8.57
N GLU A 43 -15.68 2.52 8.42
CA GLU A 43 -16.60 2.13 9.48
C GLU A 43 -16.11 0.85 10.19
N PRO A 44 -16.44 0.66 11.48
CA PRO A 44 -16.06 -0.56 12.20
C PRO A 44 -16.77 -1.79 11.59
N LEU A 45 -16.02 -2.85 11.38
CA LEU A 45 -16.51 -4.13 10.87
C LEU A 45 -16.36 -5.21 11.92
N THR A 46 -17.20 -6.24 11.87
CA THR A 46 -16.95 -7.49 12.60
C THR A 46 -15.79 -8.25 11.95
N LEU A 47 -15.16 -9.16 12.69
CA LEU A 47 -14.07 -9.99 12.13
C LEU A 47 -14.50 -10.78 10.89
N GLU A 48 -15.75 -11.29 10.89
CA GLU A 48 -16.31 -11.99 9.73
C GLU A 48 -16.45 -11.07 8.52
N GLN A 49 -16.89 -9.83 8.73
CA GLN A 49 -16.97 -8.82 7.67
C GLN A 49 -15.59 -8.41 7.15
N GLU A 50 -14.57 -8.34 8.02
CA GLU A 50 -13.18 -8.11 7.61
C GLU A 50 -12.68 -9.24 6.70
N TYR A 51 -12.93 -10.50 7.03
CA TYR A 51 -12.60 -11.62 6.14
C TYR A 51 -13.34 -11.54 4.81
N ALA A 52 -14.63 -11.16 4.83
CA ALA A 52 -15.41 -10.98 3.60
C ALA A 52 -14.87 -9.83 2.75
N MET A 53 -14.50 -8.71 3.36
CA MET A 53 -13.89 -7.57 2.70
C MET A 53 -12.53 -7.97 2.09
N GLN A 54 -11.66 -8.68 2.82
CA GLN A 54 -10.38 -9.15 2.30
C GLN A 54 -10.56 -10.02 1.05
N ARG A 55 -11.52 -10.96 1.06
CA ARG A 55 -11.85 -11.78 -0.13
C ARG A 55 -12.32 -10.93 -1.30
N SER A 56 -13.23 -9.98 -1.05
CA SER A 56 -13.70 -9.04 -2.07
C SER A 56 -12.55 -8.23 -2.67
N TRP A 57 -11.68 -7.70 -1.84
CA TRP A 57 -10.50 -6.94 -2.31
C TRP A 57 -9.55 -7.80 -3.13
N ARG A 58 -9.38 -9.07 -2.76
CA ARG A 58 -8.55 -10.01 -3.52
C ARG A 58 -9.10 -10.29 -4.92
N GLU A 59 -10.42 -10.36 -5.07
CA GLU A 59 -11.09 -10.65 -6.34
C GLU A 59 -11.27 -9.41 -7.22
N ASP A 60 -11.21 -8.22 -6.61
CA ASP A 60 -11.38 -6.95 -7.28
C ASP A 60 -10.27 -6.71 -8.32
N VAL A 61 -10.67 -6.35 -9.54
CA VAL A 61 -9.75 -6.06 -10.64
C VAL A 61 -9.27 -4.61 -10.65
N ASP A 62 -9.99 -3.73 -9.94
CA ASP A 62 -9.77 -2.28 -9.92
C ASP A 62 -9.04 -1.83 -8.64
N LYS A 63 -8.58 -2.78 -7.83
CA LYS A 63 -7.89 -2.49 -6.58
C LYS A 63 -6.58 -3.26 -6.43
N CYS A 64 -5.51 -2.59 -5.96
CA CYS A 64 -4.21 -3.17 -5.59
C CYS A 64 -3.87 -2.90 -4.13
N THR A 65 -3.85 -3.96 -3.33
CA THR A 65 -3.54 -3.87 -1.90
C THR A 65 -2.29 -4.67 -1.57
N PHE A 66 -1.35 -4.01 -0.91
CA PHE A 66 -0.24 -4.67 -0.23
C PHE A 66 -0.29 -4.37 1.26
N ILE A 67 -0.01 -5.38 2.07
CA ILE A 67 0.34 -5.19 3.49
C ILE A 67 1.78 -4.70 3.55
N VAL A 68 2.02 -3.70 4.39
CA VAL A 68 3.34 -3.14 4.67
C VAL A 68 3.90 -3.86 5.89
N LEU A 69 5.00 -4.59 5.69
CA LEU A 69 5.78 -5.19 6.76
C LEU A 69 7.00 -4.32 7.08
N ASP A 70 7.36 -4.24 8.35
CA ASP A 70 8.64 -3.67 8.80
C ASP A 70 9.77 -4.61 8.37
N ALA A 71 10.65 -4.13 7.46
CA ALA A 71 11.70 -4.94 6.87
C ALA A 71 12.74 -5.41 7.90
N GLU A 72 13.04 -4.62 8.92
CA GLU A 72 13.97 -4.98 9.99
C GLU A 72 13.44 -6.18 10.78
N LYS A 73 12.18 -6.12 11.19
CA LYS A 73 11.52 -7.23 11.89
C LYS A 73 11.41 -8.46 11.00
N TRP A 74 11.02 -8.27 9.74
CA TRP A 74 10.83 -9.36 8.79
C TRP A 74 12.13 -10.09 8.47
N LEU A 75 13.26 -9.37 8.32
CA LEU A 75 14.58 -9.95 8.07
C LEU A 75 15.21 -10.58 9.33
N ALA A 76 14.97 -10.03 10.51
CA ALA A 76 15.56 -10.54 11.76
C ALA A 76 14.96 -11.89 12.21
N GLN A 77 13.78 -12.24 11.69
CA GLN A 77 13.00 -13.35 12.22
C GLN A 77 12.78 -14.44 11.16
N SER A 78 13.78 -15.28 10.93
CA SER A 78 13.60 -16.49 10.12
C SER A 78 12.55 -17.41 10.78
N GLY A 79 11.34 -17.46 10.20
CA GLY A 79 10.23 -18.32 10.65
C GLY A 79 9.15 -17.65 11.50
N THR A 80 9.16 -16.33 11.67
CA THR A 80 8.07 -15.61 12.33
C THR A 80 6.93 -15.35 11.35
N SER A 81 5.70 -15.31 11.89
CA SER A 81 4.52 -14.98 11.12
C SER A 81 4.62 -13.53 10.61
N GLU A 82 4.23 -13.27 9.36
CA GLU A 82 4.17 -11.92 8.78
C GLU A 82 3.34 -10.98 9.66
N GLU A 83 2.33 -11.49 10.36
CA GLU A 83 1.48 -10.75 11.28
C GLU A 83 2.27 -9.94 12.31
N SER A 84 3.35 -10.50 12.86
CA SER A 84 4.19 -9.80 13.85
C SER A 84 5.04 -8.67 13.27
N CYS A 85 5.22 -8.65 11.96
CA CYS A 85 5.99 -7.65 11.22
C CYS A 85 5.10 -6.58 10.57
N MET A 86 3.78 -6.76 10.60
CA MET A 86 2.83 -5.84 9.98
C MET A 86 2.95 -4.44 10.56
N ALA A 87 3.04 -3.42 9.71
CA ALA A 87 3.11 -2.01 10.06
C ALA A 87 1.93 -1.19 9.52
N GLY A 88 1.31 -1.64 8.42
CA GLY A 88 0.20 -0.94 7.76
C GLY A 88 -0.18 -1.57 6.43
N ASP A 89 -0.75 -0.77 5.56
CA ASP A 89 -1.10 -1.16 4.19
C ASP A 89 -0.90 0.00 3.21
N VAL A 90 -0.80 -0.33 1.93
CA VAL A 90 -0.81 0.62 0.82
C VAL A 90 -1.73 0.08 -0.28
N ASN A 91 -2.60 0.95 -0.77
CA ASN A 91 -3.63 0.64 -1.74
C ASN A 91 -3.46 1.49 -3.01
N LEU A 92 -3.88 0.92 -4.14
CA LEU A 92 -4.00 1.61 -5.40
C LEU A 92 -5.35 1.26 -6.02
N PHE A 93 -6.19 2.27 -6.24
CA PHE A 93 -7.51 2.13 -6.86
C PHE A 93 -7.44 2.57 -8.32
N LEU A 94 -8.00 1.78 -9.22
CA LEU A 94 -8.04 1.97 -10.67
C LEU A 94 -9.48 2.24 -11.14
N THR A 95 -10.20 3.05 -10.38
CA THR A 95 -11.66 3.19 -10.48
C THR A 95 -12.13 4.30 -11.41
N ASP A 96 -11.22 5.13 -11.95
CA ASP A 96 -11.61 6.15 -12.92
C ASP A 96 -11.80 5.56 -14.31
N LEU A 97 -13.05 5.27 -14.67
CA LEU A 97 -13.41 4.76 -16.01
C LEU A 97 -13.14 5.76 -17.14
N GLY A 98 -12.99 7.04 -16.83
CA GLY A 98 -12.67 8.11 -17.78
C GLY A 98 -11.17 8.24 -18.06
N ASP A 99 -10.33 7.79 -17.13
CA ASP A 99 -8.87 7.85 -17.26
C ASP A 99 -8.20 6.57 -16.72
N PRO A 100 -8.02 5.55 -17.55
CA PRO A 100 -7.41 4.28 -17.13
C PRO A 100 -5.92 4.41 -16.79
N SER A 101 -5.31 5.57 -17.03
CA SER A 101 -3.92 5.85 -16.67
C SER A 101 -3.74 6.48 -15.28
N LEU A 102 -4.85 6.77 -14.59
CA LEU A 102 -4.88 7.35 -13.24
C LEU A 102 -5.04 6.26 -12.18
N GLY A 103 -4.21 6.33 -11.13
CA GLY A 103 -4.36 5.53 -9.91
C GLY A 103 -4.54 6.41 -8.68
N GLU A 104 -5.55 6.14 -7.87
CA GLU A 104 -5.70 6.75 -6.55
C GLU A 104 -4.91 5.93 -5.53
N ILE A 105 -3.96 6.56 -4.85
CA ILE A 105 -3.08 5.90 -3.88
C ILE A 105 -3.45 6.29 -2.45
N GLU A 106 -3.58 5.28 -1.60
CA GLU A 106 -3.80 5.43 -0.16
C GLU A 106 -2.75 4.65 0.62
N VAL A 107 -2.34 5.17 1.77
CA VAL A 107 -1.39 4.51 2.67
C VAL A 107 -1.79 4.73 4.12
N MET A 108 -1.72 3.67 4.90
CA MET A 108 -1.91 3.71 6.35
C MET A 108 -0.73 3.05 7.05
N ILE A 109 -0.04 3.77 7.95
CA ILE A 109 0.87 3.16 8.92
C ILE A 109 0.13 3.06 10.24
N ALA A 110 -0.40 1.87 10.49
CA ALA A 110 -1.27 1.58 11.62
C ALA A 110 -0.48 1.46 12.94
N GLU A 111 0.71 0.84 12.89
CA GLU A 111 1.56 0.67 14.07
C GLU A 111 2.20 1.99 14.50
N PRO A 112 1.88 2.52 15.70
CA PRO A 112 2.43 3.80 16.15
C PRO A 112 3.96 3.81 16.21
N SER A 113 4.58 2.70 16.59
CA SER A 113 6.03 2.56 16.67
C SER A 113 6.73 2.64 15.30
N CYS A 114 6.00 2.44 14.21
CA CYS A 114 6.53 2.49 12.84
C CYS A 114 6.30 3.86 12.17
N ARG A 115 5.54 4.76 12.82
CA ARG A 115 5.25 6.10 12.27
C ARG A 115 6.47 7.02 12.36
N GLY A 116 6.57 7.98 11.46
CA GLY A 116 7.65 8.99 11.45
C GLY A 116 9.02 8.48 11.02
N GLN A 117 9.17 7.21 10.67
CA GLN A 117 10.44 6.56 10.30
C GLN A 117 10.63 6.41 8.79
N GLY A 118 9.69 6.91 7.99
CA GLY A 118 9.73 6.88 6.53
C GLY A 118 9.20 5.60 5.89
N LEU A 119 8.56 4.70 6.65
CA LEU A 119 7.96 3.47 6.10
C LEU A 119 6.85 3.81 5.11
N GLY A 120 5.95 4.73 5.44
CA GLY A 120 4.89 5.18 4.54
C GLY A 120 5.43 5.78 3.24
N THR A 121 6.49 6.57 3.33
CA THR A 121 7.16 7.17 2.15
C THR A 121 7.70 6.08 1.21
N GLU A 122 8.41 5.08 1.73
CA GLU A 122 8.95 4.00 0.91
C GLU A 122 7.82 3.13 0.34
N ALA A 123 6.79 2.83 1.14
CA ALA A 123 5.63 2.06 0.66
C ALA A 123 4.93 2.74 -0.52
N VAL A 124 4.71 4.07 -0.46
CA VAL A 124 4.12 4.86 -1.56
C VAL A 124 5.03 4.84 -2.79
N LEU A 125 6.35 5.05 -2.64
CA LEU A 125 7.30 4.98 -3.75
C LEU A 125 7.28 3.62 -4.45
N MET A 126 7.26 2.53 -3.67
CA MET A 126 7.21 1.17 -4.20
C MET A 126 5.88 0.88 -4.90
N MET A 127 4.75 1.37 -4.36
CA MET A 127 3.44 1.24 -4.99
C MET A 127 3.38 2.05 -6.30
N MET A 128 3.92 3.27 -6.33
CA MET A 128 4.01 4.06 -7.57
C MET A 128 4.89 3.36 -8.62
N LEU A 129 6.05 2.81 -8.21
CA LEU A 129 6.89 2.01 -9.10
C LEU A 129 6.11 0.85 -9.72
N TYR A 130 5.38 0.09 -8.89
CA TYR A 130 4.53 -1.01 -9.35
C TYR A 130 3.44 -0.52 -10.31
N GLY A 131 2.76 0.57 -9.98
CA GLY A 131 1.75 1.20 -10.84
C GLY A 131 2.30 1.59 -12.22
N VAL A 132 3.46 2.23 -12.26
CA VAL A 132 4.10 2.66 -13.52
C VAL A 132 4.60 1.46 -14.33
N THR A 133 5.29 0.51 -13.69
CA THR A 133 5.99 -0.55 -14.41
C THR A 133 5.12 -1.75 -14.75
N ARG A 134 4.11 -2.05 -13.92
CA ARG A 134 3.25 -3.23 -14.07
C ARG A 134 1.85 -2.90 -14.57
N LEU A 135 1.34 -1.73 -14.21
CA LEU A 135 -0.04 -1.34 -14.55
C LEU A 135 -0.09 -0.24 -15.63
N GLY A 136 1.05 0.33 -16.02
CA GLY A 136 1.14 1.35 -17.07
C GLY A 136 0.55 2.71 -16.66
N LEU A 137 0.46 2.99 -15.36
CA LEU A 137 -0.07 4.25 -14.86
C LEU A 137 0.88 5.41 -15.17
N THR A 138 0.32 6.57 -15.47
CA THR A 138 1.04 7.82 -15.74
C THR A 138 0.62 8.95 -14.83
N LYS A 139 -0.41 8.73 -14.01
CA LYS A 139 -0.98 9.72 -13.09
C LYS A 139 -1.29 9.06 -11.76
N PHE A 140 -1.03 9.78 -10.69
CA PHE A 140 -1.42 9.39 -9.35
C PHE A 140 -2.14 10.51 -8.66
N GLU A 141 -3.18 10.17 -7.89
CA GLU A 141 -3.83 11.10 -6.98
C GLU A 141 -3.92 10.52 -5.58
N ALA A 142 -3.97 11.38 -4.57
CA ALA A 142 -4.18 11.02 -3.18
C ALA A 142 -5.21 11.95 -2.57
N LYS A 143 -6.28 11.39 -2.02
CA LYS A 143 -7.33 12.11 -1.31
C LYS A 143 -7.01 12.12 0.18
N ILE A 144 -6.69 13.28 0.72
CA ILE A 144 -6.22 13.42 2.10
C ILE A 144 -7.08 14.44 2.82
N GLY A 145 -7.62 14.05 3.98
CA GLY A 145 -8.37 14.97 4.83
C GLY A 145 -7.51 16.16 5.28
N GLN A 146 -8.08 17.36 5.28
CA GLN A 146 -7.37 18.63 5.58
C GLN A 146 -6.61 18.62 6.92
N GLY A 147 -7.08 17.84 7.90
CA GLY A 147 -6.41 17.71 9.20
C GLY A 147 -5.26 16.69 9.24
N ASN A 148 -5.01 15.95 8.16
CA ASN A 148 -3.92 14.97 8.10
C ASN A 148 -2.64 15.58 7.53
N GLU A 149 -2.10 16.57 8.23
CA GLU A 149 -0.90 17.27 7.81
C GLU A 149 0.34 16.38 7.61
N PRO A 150 0.59 15.32 8.41
CA PRO A 150 1.71 14.42 8.14
C PRO A 150 1.64 13.79 6.76
N SER A 151 0.47 13.31 6.34
CA SER A 151 0.28 12.72 5.01
C SER A 151 0.41 13.79 3.91
N ILE A 152 -0.19 14.97 4.09
CA ILE A 152 -0.07 16.08 3.13
C ILE A 152 1.41 16.40 2.88
N ARG A 153 2.19 16.60 3.95
CA ARG A 153 3.64 16.88 3.82
C ARG A 153 4.42 15.74 3.17
N MET A 154 4.04 14.50 3.43
CA MET A 154 4.68 13.34 2.81
C MET A 154 4.43 13.33 1.29
N PHE A 155 3.19 13.45 0.86
CA PHE A 155 2.85 13.44 -0.57
C PHE A 155 3.41 14.65 -1.32
N GLN A 156 3.46 15.84 -0.72
CA GLN A 156 4.13 17.02 -1.29
C GLN A 156 5.64 16.77 -1.50
N LYS A 157 6.33 16.09 -0.56
CA LYS A 157 7.74 15.69 -0.73
C LYS A 157 7.93 14.64 -1.83
N LEU A 158 6.89 13.91 -2.17
CA LEU A 158 6.84 12.94 -3.27
C LEU A 158 6.38 13.58 -4.59
N HIS A 159 6.47 14.90 -4.69
CA HIS A 159 6.15 15.73 -5.87
C HIS A 159 4.66 15.77 -6.24
N PHE A 160 3.77 15.38 -5.34
CA PHE A 160 2.35 15.59 -5.55
C PHE A 160 2.03 17.07 -5.40
N GLU A 161 1.39 17.63 -6.41
CA GLU A 161 0.89 19.01 -6.40
C GLU A 161 -0.47 19.06 -5.69
N GLN A 162 -0.66 20.11 -4.90
CA GLN A 162 -1.89 20.31 -4.15
C GLN A 162 -2.84 21.22 -4.93
N GLU A 163 -3.92 20.63 -5.41
CA GLU A 163 -5.15 21.33 -5.84
C GLU A 163 -6.26 21.09 -4.80
N VAL A 164 -7.45 20.71 -5.24
CA VAL A 164 -8.50 20.15 -4.36
C VAL A 164 -8.11 18.74 -3.88
N THR A 165 -7.35 18.04 -4.71
CA THR A 165 -6.78 16.70 -4.50
C THR A 165 -5.29 16.76 -4.81
N LEU A 166 -4.46 16.02 -4.10
CA LEU A 166 -3.02 15.92 -4.44
C LEU A 166 -2.85 15.01 -5.66
N ARG A 167 -2.15 15.50 -6.69
CA ARG A 167 -1.90 14.78 -7.93
C ARG A 167 -0.43 14.78 -8.32
N LEU A 168 0.00 13.72 -8.98
CA LEU A 168 1.30 13.60 -9.62
C LEU A 168 1.11 13.08 -11.05
N MET A 169 1.67 13.81 -12.02
CA MET A 169 1.76 13.40 -13.41
C MET A 169 3.13 12.80 -13.66
N MET A 170 3.16 11.56 -14.15
CA MET A 170 4.42 10.85 -14.45
C MET A 170 5.01 11.34 -15.78
N SER A 171 5.56 12.55 -15.77
CA SER A 171 6.42 13.03 -16.85
C SER A 171 7.74 12.24 -16.92
N GLU A 172 8.53 12.39 -17.99
CA GLU A 172 9.81 11.70 -18.09
C GLU A 172 10.78 12.05 -16.94
N PRO A 173 10.94 13.31 -16.51
CA PRO A 173 11.68 13.65 -15.31
C PRO A 173 11.18 12.98 -14.04
N GLU A 174 9.86 12.94 -13.84
CA GLU A 174 9.26 12.30 -12.66
C GLU A 174 9.46 10.78 -12.67
N ARG A 175 9.35 10.17 -13.85
CA ARG A 175 9.65 8.75 -14.04
C ARG A 175 11.11 8.44 -13.70
N GLN A 176 12.04 9.24 -14.19
CA GLN A 176 13.47 9.09 -13.91
C GLN A 176 13.74 9.24 -12.41
N TRP A 177 13.21 10.28 -11.79
CA TRP A 177 13.30 10.49 -10.34
C TRP A 177 12.76 9.27 -9.56
N LEU A 178 11.57 8.75 -9.92
CA LEU A 178 10.99 7.59 -9.24
C LEU A 178 11.89 6.36 -9.35
N LEU A 179 12.45 6.07 -10.54
CA LEU A 179 13.35 4.95 -10.74
C LEU A 179 14.63 5.08 -9.90
N GLU A 180 15.18 6.29 -9.75
CA GLU A 180 16.33 6.55 -8.89
C GLU A 180 16.00 6.30 -7.42
N GLN A 181 14.86 6.81 -6.93
CA GLN A 181 14.41 6.60 -5.55
C GLN A 181 14.14 5.12 -5.23
N THR A 182 13.75 4.34 -6.23
CA THR A 182 13.34 2.93 -6.08
C THR A 182 14.36 1.93 -6.65
N SER A 183 15.56 2.37 -7.00
CA SER A 183 16.61 1.51 -7.58
C SER A 183 17.00 0.31 -6.72
N HIS A 184 16.74 0.36 -5.41
CA HIS A 184 16.98 -0.70 -4.44
C HIS A 184 15.83 -1.70 -4.30
N VAL A 185 14.66 -1.41 -4.88
CA VAL A 185 13.47 -2.25 -4.77
C VAL A 185 13.62 -3.51 -5.60
N GLN A 186 13.34 -4.65 -5.00
CA GLN A 186 13.35 -5.94 -5.67
C GLN A 186 11.93 -6.52 -5.70
N GLU A 187 11.49 -6.91 -6.88
CA GLU A 187 10.25 -7.69 -7.05
C GLU A 187 10.59 -9.17 -7.02
N LYS A 188 9.85 -9.94 -6.23
CA LYS A 188 10.03 -11.39 -6.09
C LYS A 188 8.66 -12.09 -6.10
N PRO A 189 8.61 -13.39 -6.43
CA PRO A 189 7.44 -14.20 -6.15
C PRO A 189 7.12 -14.18 -4.65
N TYR A 190 5.85 -13.97 -4.31
CA TYR A 190 5.45 -13.88 -2.89
C TYR A 190 5.57 -15.20 -2.15
N ARG A 191 5.18 -16.30 -2.74
CA ARG A 191 5.38 -17.65 -2.21
C ARG A 191 5.70 -18.58 -3.38
N GLU A 192 6.88 -19.19 -3.39
CA GLU A 192 7.19 -20.21 -4.39
C GLU A 192 6.31 -21.43 -4.15
N GLY A 193 5.37 -21.71 -5.07
CA GLY A 193 4.66 -22.99 -5.15
C GLY A 193 3.37 -23.14 -4.35
N ALA A 194 2.83 -22.11 -3.73
CA ALA A 194 1.49 -22.17 -3.15
C ALA A 194 0.42 -21.93 -4.23
N SER A 195 0.06 -22.97 -4.98
CA SER A 195 -1.23 -23.02 -5.63
C SER A 195 -2.27 -23.15 -4.52
N GLU A 196 -2.96 -22.07 -4.16
CA GLU A 196 -4.14 -22.19 -3.30
C GLU A 196 -5.17 -23.05 -4.05
N PRO A 197 -5.80 -24.02 -3.38
CA PRO A 197 -6.89 -24.78 -3.98
C PRO A 197 -8.05 -23.80 -4.26
N CYS A 198 -8.62 -23.92 -5.45
CA CYS A 198 -9.82 -23.21 -5.92
C CYS A 198 -10.99 -23.40 -4.98
#